data_d3d88d5dc23e71c42f05b798b4d53945
#
_entry.id   d3d88d5dc23e71c42f05b798b4d53945
#
_cell.length_a   1.000
_cell.length_b   1.000
_cell.length_c   1.000
_cell.angle_alpha   90.00
_cell.angle_beta   90.00
_cell.angle_gamma   90.00
#
_symmetry.space_group_name_H-M   'P 1'
#
loop_
_entity.id
_entity.type
_entity.pdbx_description
1 polymer ?
#
loop_
_entity_poly.entity_id
_entity_poly.type
_entity_poly.pdbx_seq_one_letter_code
_entity_poly.pdbx_strand_id
1 'polypeptide(L)'
;MKIKIIYPTKFENEKRYVVYTVFRHFFKLEDISLEFSDVINKNEVHIICEDCASAQKLVLNNVLFNIDEKDWLTMSTLPLLPLDYVRLDGISGTFLFNDVPVLYGNSTGNVSYNYNNTLRCDIDLFGGIFFLLTLYEEVVINKYDLHGRFNYQDSIIYKSELHSRPVVNEYLEILKALFNKAGFNPISNTRKYQLILSHDVDVPFSYNASAWNFLRNCLADLIVRKSLGTFIQKVGARLLPGKSLKYKLDPFCNLSYLMQVSEKYSIKSQFNFIVVNGKGNIDGNYDIGDEYFNVILKEIYQRGHIIGLHPSYHTYNDFELLKGEYHKLKGILDKLSIPSTKLGGRQHYLRWINPQTWQIWDDVGLKYDSSIGSEFFLGFRCGTCYDFPVFNLLTRQSLALIEYPLLIMDVCTFKSKTKEEMDNAIMNISRICRFYNGNLTYLFHNNYAVTRNQKASYEYLISKLI
;
A
#
# COMPACT_ATOMS: atom_id res chain seq x y z
N MET A 1 19.94 -13.06 18.50
CA MET A 1 19.16 -14.32 18.28
C MET A 1 19.52 -14.84 16.92
N LYS A 2 20.17 -16.00 16.89
CA LYS A 2 20.50 -16.70 15.64
C LYS A 2 19.40 -17.69 15.28
N ILE A 3 18.75 -17.49 14.15
CA ILE A 3 17.67 -18.36 13.67
C ILE A 3 18.12 -19.11 12.44
N LYS A 4 18.00 -20.44 12.48
CA LYS A 4 18.17 -21.32 11.35
C LYS A 4 16.79 -21.77 10.85
N ILE A 5 16.52 -21.57 9.58
CA ILE A 5 15.28 -21.99 8.91
C ILE A 5 15.65 -23.03 7.87
N ILE A 6 15.01 -24.18 7.92
CA ILE A 6 15.25 -25.28 6.97
C ILE A 6 13.96 -25.51 6.20
N TYR A 7 14.06 -25.43 4.88
CA TYR A 7 13.00 -25.66 3.92
C TYR A 7 13.33 -26.83 2.97
N PRO A 8 12.32 -27.51 2.41
CA PRO A 8 12.51 -28.38 1.24
C PRO A 8 13.01 -27.57 0.04
N THR A 9 13.67 -28.22 -0.94
CA THR A 9 14.41 -27.57 -2.03
C THR A 9 13.55 -26.86 -3.08
N LYS A 10 12.29 -27.25 -3.32
CA LYS A 10 11.44 -26.57 -4.32
C LYS A 10 11.13 -25.11 -3.95
N PHE A 11 10.92 -24.24 -4.93
CA PHE A 11 10.50 -22.83 -4.75
C PHE A 11 11.46 -22.01 -3.88
N GLU A 12 12.76 -22.13 -4.12
CA GLU A 12 13.77 -21.48 -3.28
C GLU A 12 13.69 -19.94 -3.30
N ASN A 13 13.43 -19.33 -4.45
CA ASN A 13 13.36 -17.89 -4.57
C ASN A 13 12.16 -17.31 -3.78
N GLU A 14 11.01 -17.95 -3.88
CA GLU A 14 9.77 -17.58 -3.17
C GLU A 14 9.96 -17.70 -1.66
N LYS A 15 10.54 -18.83 -1.21
CA LYS A 15 10.84 -19.08 0.20
C LYS A 15 11.86 -18.08 0.73
N ARG A 16 12.91 -17.81 -0.04
CA ARG A 16 13.92 -16.81 0.30
C ARG A 16 13.31 -15.42 0.43
N TYR A 17 12.45 -15.05 -0.50
CA TYR A 17 11.74 -13.77 -0.45
C TYR A 17 10.89 -13.65 0.83
N VAL A 18 9.99 -14.60 1.11
CA VAL A 18 9.08 -14.50 2.26
C VAL A 18 9.85 -14.55 3.57
N VAL A 19 10.86 -15.41 3.70
CA VAL A 19 11.70 -15.49 4.91
C VAL A 19 12.44 -14.18 5.15
N TYR A 20 13.09 -13.61 4.15
CA TYR A 20 13.82 -12.35 4.34
C TYR A 20 12.88 -11.17 4.55
N THR A 21 11.71 -11.16 3.92
CA THR A 21 10.69 -10.14 4.17
C THR A 21 10.20 -10.21 5.62
N VAL A 22 9.88 -11.40 6.13
CA VAL A 22 9.44 -11.58 7.52
C VAL A 22 10.54 -11.22 8.51
N PHE A 23 11.70 -11.82 8.39
CA PHE A 23 12.72 -11.71 9.43
C PHE A 23 13.55 -10.44 9.32
N ARG A 24 14.07 -10.11 8.15
CA ARG A 24 14.93 -8.93 7.98
C ARG A 24 14.13 -7.65 7.83
N HIS A 25 13.07 -7.66 7.01
CA HIS A 25 12.33 -6.43 6.74
C HIS A 25 11.31 -6.11 7.85
N PHE A 26 10.49 -7.08 8.28
CA PHE A 26 9.48 -6.84 9.30
C PHE A 26 10.03 -6.91 10.73
N PHE A 27 10.76 -7.95 11.08
CA PHE A 27 11.27 -8.17 12.44
C PHE A 27 12.62 -7.51 12.71
N LYS A 28 13.33 -7.02 11.67
CA LYS A 28 14.68 -6.42 11.76
C LYS A 28 15.71 -7.36 12.41
N LEU A 29 15.62 -8.66 12.11
CA LEU A 29 16.56 -9.68 12.55
C LEU A 29 17.56 -9.96 11.40
N GLU A 30 18.85 -9.73 11.66
CA GLU A 30 19.90 -9.91 10.64
C GLU A 30 20.49 -11.32 10.65
N ASP A 31 20.60 -11.95 11.85
CA ASP A 31 21.22 -13.27 12.03
C ASP A 31 20.26 -14.40 11.66
N ILE A 32 19.92 -14.48 10.38
CA ILE A 32 19.04 -15.50 9.80
C ILE A 32 19.81 -16.34 8.80
N SER A 33 19.88 -17.64 9.00
CA SER A 33 20.36 -18.62 8.03
C SER A 33 19.18 -19.38 7.42
N LEU A 34 19.17 -19.49 6.10
CA LEU A 34 18.17 -20.23 5.35
C LEU A 34 18.87 -21.38 4.61
N GLU A 35 18.48 -22.60 4.92
CA GLU A 35 18.98 -23.83 4.35
C GLU A 35 17.89 -24.55 3.58
N PHE A 36 18.23 -25.15 2.45
CA PHE A 36 17.33 -26.01 1.69
C PHE A 36 17.80 -27.46 1.79
N SER A 37 16.89 -28.38 2.13
CA SER A 37 17.24 -29.76 2.41
C SER A 37 16.08 -30.71 2.08
N ASP A 38 16.34 -31.75 1.32
CA ASP A 38 15.36 -32.81 1.04
C ASP A 38 15.29 -33.88 2.15
N VAL A 39 16.06 -33.72 3.23
CA VAL A 39 16.02 -34.64 4.39
C VAL A 39 14.80 -34.38 5.26
N ILE A 40 14.26 -33.16 5.25
CA ILE A 40 13.05 -32.83 6.02
C ILE A 40 11.79 -33.20 5.25
N ASN A 41 10.69 -33.38 5.99
CA ASN A 41 9.38 -33.61 5.37
C ASN A 41 9.01 -32.43 4.46
N LYS A 42 8.62 -32.71 3.21
CA LYS A 42 8.26 -31.70 2.21
C LYS A 42 7.08 -30.80 2.63
N ASN A 43 6.27 -31.25 3.57
CA ASN A 43 5.13 -30.51 4.12
C ASN A 43 5.51 -29.59 5.29
N GLU A 44 6.79 -29.52 5.66
CA GLU A 44 7.22 -28.85 6.88
C GLU A 44 8.29 -27.77 6.62
N VAL A 45 8.27 -26.76 7.47
CA VAL A 45 9.36 -25.78 7.66
C VAL A 45 9.87 -25.93 9.07
N HIS A 46 11.16 -26.12 9.24
CA HIS A 46 11.78 -26.23 10.57
C HIS A 46 12.47 -24.90 10.94
N ILE A 47 12.18 -24.40 12.12
CA ILE A 47 12.80 -23.19 12.67
C ILE A 47 13.49 -23.55 13.98
N ILE A 48 14.77 -23.20 14.08
CA ILE A 48 15.65 -23.56 15.19
C ILE A 48 16.32 -22.28 15.68
N CYS A 49 16.34 -22.06 17.00
CA CYS A 49 17.17 -21.03 17.64
C CYS A 49 18.51 -21.65 17.99
N GLU A 50 19.60 -21.19 17.34
CA GLU A 50 20.94 -21.78 17.55
C GLU A 50 21.62 -21.30 18.83
N ASP A 51 21.20 -20.15 19.36
CA ASP A 51 21.74 -19.53 20.58
C ASP A 51 20.80 -19.61 21.80
N CYS A 52 19.71 -20.43 21.71
CA CYS A 52 18.73 -20.64 22.75
C CYS A 52 18.78 -22.11 23.23
N ALA A 53 19.64 -22.44 24.17
CA ALA A 53 19.98 -23.82 24.55
C ALA A 53 18.80 -24.71 25.01
N SER A 54 17.72 -24.13 25.52
CA SER A 54 16.53 -24.86 26.02
C SER A 54 15.32 -24.72 25.07
N ALA A 55 15.47 -24.05 23.93
CA ALA A 55 14.35 -23.82 23.03
C ALA A 55 13.93 -25.09 22.29
N GLN A 56 12.63 -25.29 22.14
CA GLN A 56 12.09 -26.33 21.29
C GLN A 56 12.26 -25.98 19.81
N LYS A 57 12.39 -26.98 18.96
CA LYS A 57 12.24 -26.80 17.52
C LYS A 57 10.80 -26.40 17.21
N LEU A 58 10.62 -25.36 16.40
CA LEU A 58 9.31 -24.97 15.86
C LEU A 58 9.17 -25.53 14.45
N VAL A 59 8.02 -26.16 14.18
CA VAL A 59 7.67 -26.71 12.87
C VAL A 59 6.36 -26.08 12.40
N LEU A 60 6.39 -25.46 11.21
CA LEU A 60 5.22 -24.91 10.53
C LEU A 60 4.87 -25.76 9.32
N ASN A 61 3.60 -25.73 8.90
CA ASN A 61 3.21 -26.32 7.62
C ASN A 61 3.81 -25.58 6.44
N ASN A 62 4.04 -26.32 5.35
CA ASN A 62 4.50 -25.85 4.04
C ASN A 62 3.54 -26.38 2.97
N VAL A 63 2.48 -25.65 2.66
CA VAL A 63 1.43 -26.06 1.74
C VAL A 63 1.60 -25.43 0.37
N LEU A 64 1.67 -24.08 0.31
CA LEU A 64 1.77 -23.33 -0.94
C LEU A 64 3.04 -23.71 -1.73
N PHE A 65 4.17 -23.91 -1.04
CA PHE A 65 5.44 -24.26 -1.70
C PHE A 65 5.72 -25.78 -1.77
N ASN A 66 4.69 -26.61 -1.55
CA ASN A 66 4.79 -28.05 -1.71
C ASN A 66 3.99 -28.58 -2.90
N ILE A 67 3.54 -27.71 -3.77
CA ILE A 67 2.84 -28.06 -5.01
C ILE A 67 3.83 -28.57 -6.07
N ASP A 68 3.31 -29.15 -7.14
CA ASP A 68 4.13 -29.42 -8.33
C ASP A 68 4.41 -28.13 -9.10
N GLU A 69 5.58 -28.02 -9.73
CA GLU A 69 5.98 -26.82 -10.52
C GLU A 69 4.97 -26.50 -11.63
N LYS A 70 4.34 -27.51 -12.25
CA LYS A 70 3.30 -27.34 -13.26
C LYS A 70 2.03 -26.66 -12.76
N ASP A 71 1.79 -26.74 -11.44
CA ASP A 71 0.58 -26.19 -10.81
C ASP A 71 0.82 -24.75 -10.33
N TRP A 72 2.06 -24.24 -10.42
CA TRP A 72 2.39 -22.84 -10.07
C TRP A 72 1.53 -21.86 -10.85
N LEU A 73 0.93 -20.89 -10.17
CA LEU A 73 0.04 -19.86 -10.74
C LEU A 73 -1.21 -20.45 -11.43
N THR A 74 -1.75 -21.57 -10.94
CA THR A 74 -3.01 -22.13 -11.42
C THR A 74 -4.14 -21.99 -10.38
N MET A 75 -5.38 -22.15 -10.81
CA MET A 75 -6.56 -22.07 -9.93
C MET A 75 -6.52 -23.09 -8.76
N SER A 76 -5.83 -24.23 -8.92
CA SER A 76 -5.71 -25.26 -7.89
C SER A 76 -4.84 -24.82 -6.71
N THR A 77 -4.07 -23.73 -6.85
CA THR A 77 -3.20 -23.20 -5.79
C THR A 77 -3.85 -22.08 -4.99
N LEU A 78 -5.05 -21.66 -5.36
CA LEU A 78 -5.78 -20.64 -4.61
C LEU A 78 -6.38 -21.23 -3.33
N PRO A 79 -6.48 -20.45 -2.24
CA PRO A 79 -7.20 -20.85 -1.05
C PRO A 79 -8.64 -21.26 -1.35
N LEU A 80 -9.11 -22.30 -0.69
CA LEU A 80 -10.49 -22.77 -0.84
C LEU A 80 -11.45 -21.86 -0.10
N LEU A 81 -12.62 -21.60 -0.69
CA LEU A 81 -13.69 -20.82 -0.07
C LEU A 81 -14.85 -21.72 0.34
N PRO A 82 -15.54 -21.44 1.46
CA PRO A 82 -15.23 -20.40 2.45
C PRO A 82 -13.94 -20.69 3.21
N LEU A 83 -13.24 -19.63 3.68
CA LEU A 83 -12.04 -19.82 4.50
C LEU A 83 -12.42 -20.35 5.88
N ASP A 84 -11.58 -21.23 6.40
CA ASP A 84 -11.66 -21.65 7.80
C ASP A 84 -10.99 -20.61 8.72
N TYR A 85 -11.35 -20.67 10.01
CA TYR A 85 -10.78 -19.83 11.04
C TYR A 85 -10.34 -20.68 12.23
N VAL A 86 -9.18 -20.35 12.81
CA VAL A 86 -8.66 -20.98 14.02
C VAL A 86 -8.68 -19.97 15.16
N ARG A 87 -9.20 -20.38 16.32
CA ARG A 87 -9.18 -19.57 17.54
C ARG A 87 -7.76 -19.48 18.09
N LEU A 88 -7.41 -18.30 18.61
CA LEU A 88 -6.10 -18.02 19.18
C LEU A 88 -6.01 -18.41 20.68
N ASP A 89 -6.99 -19.14 21.20
CA ASP A 89 -7.00 -19.66 22.55
C ASP A 89 -5.80 -20.60 22.77
N GLY A 90 -5.12 -20.49 23.89
CA GLY A 90 -3.98 -21.35 24.22
C GLY A 90 -2.63 -20.96 23.63
N ILE A 91 -2.54 -19.83 22.95
CA ILE A 91 -1.30 -19.18 22.60
C ILE A 91 -1.20 -17.80 23.27
N SER A 92 -0.13 -17.55 24.02
CA SER A 92 0.08 -16.28 24.70
C SER A 92 0.62 -15.23 23.74
N GLY A 93 -0.15 -14.16 23.54
CA GLY A 93 0.22 -13.05 22.65
C GLY A 93 -0.77 -11.91 22.76
N THR A 94 -0.46 -10.78 22.12
CA THR A 94 -1.38 -9.65 22.02
C THR A 94 -2.03 -9.69 20.64
N PHE A 95 -3.29 -10.06 20.58
CA PHE A 95 -4.05 -10.19 19.33
C PHE A 95 -5.20 -9.19 19.29
N LEU A 96 -5.45 -8.61 18.13
CA LEU A 96 -6.59 -7.72 17.94
C LEU A 96 -7.90 -8.48 17.69
N PHE A 97 -7.79 -9.69 17.12
CA PHE A 97 -8.91 -10.59 16.83
C PHE A 97 -8.74 -11.89 17.60
N ASN A 98 -9.84 -12.55 17.96
CA ASN A 98 -9.83 -13.79 18.73
C ASN A 98 -9.59 -15.04 17.87
N ASP A 99 -9.66 -14.88 16.58
CA ASP A 99 -9.44 -15.90 15.58
C ASP A 99 -8.56 -15.40 14.43
N VAL A 100 -8.08 -16.31 13.61
CA VAL A 100 -7.29 -16.00 12.42
C VAL A 100 -7.80 -16.78 11.23
N PRO A 101 -7.94 -16.19 10.02
CA PRO A 101 -8.26 -16.92 8.81
C PRO A 101 -7.11 -17.83 8.42
N VAL A 102 -7.42 -19.02 7.91
CA VAL A 102 -6.46 -20.01 7.41
C VAL A 102 -6.49 -19.98 5.89
N LEU A 103 -5.48 -19.37 5.26
CA LEU A 103 -5.35 -19.37 3.81
C LEU A 103 -4.86 -20.74 3.29
N TYR A 104 -3.88 -21.30 3.99
CA TYR A 104 -3.28 -22.59 3.70
C TYR A 104 -3.00 -23.34 5.00
N GLY A 105 -3.22 -24.66 5.00
CA GLY A 105 -2.98 -25.53 6.15
C GLY A 105 -4.25 -26.12 6.72
N ASN A 106 -4.20 -26.59 7.97
CA ASN A 106 -5.31 -27.18 8.67
C ASN A 106 -5.88 -26.24 9.73
N SER A 107 -7.19 -26.23 9.82
CA SER A 107 -7.97 -25.40 10.77
C SER A 107 -8.46 -26.20 11.99
N THR A 108 -8.17 -27.50 12.07
CA THR A 108 -8.67 -28.37 13.14
C THR A 108 -7.80 -28.26 14.40
N GLY A 109 -8.37 -27.75 15.47
CA GLY A 109 -7.72 -27.72 16.78
C GLY A 109 -7.13 -26.36 17.19
N ASN A 110 -6.08 -26.41 17.97
CA ASN A 110 -5.37 -25.22 18.45
C ASN A 110 -4.36 -24.71 17.42
N VAL A 111 -4.06 -23.41 17.42
CA VAL A 111 -3.01 -22.79 16.59
C VAL A 111 -1.67 -23.53 16.70
N SER A 112 -1.38 -24.10 17.88
CA SER A 112 -0.16 -24.86 18.09
C SER A 112 -0.33 -25.97 19.11
N TYR A 113 0.46 -27.04 18.95
CA TYR A 113 0.50 -28.18 19.87
C TYR A 113 1.92 -28.75 19.98
N ASN A 114 2.20 -29.43 21.08
CA ASN A 114 3.47 -30.11 21.28
C ASN A 114 3.38 -31.55 20.81
N TYR A 115 4.37 -31.98 20.03
CA TYR A 115 4.52 -33.36 19.62
C TYR A 115 6.01 -33.75 19.59
N ASN A 116 6.41 -34.78 20.34
CA ASN A 116 7.78 -35.29 20.45
C ASN A 116 8.83 -34.17 20.67
N ASN A 117 8.64 -33.36 21.70
CA ASN A 117 9.48 -32.21 22.07
C ASN A 117 9.64 -31.16 20.96
N THR A 118 8.67 -31.07 20.08
CA THR A 118 8.60 -30.10 18.98
C THR A 118 7.30 -29.31 19.08
N LEU A 119 7.38 -27.99 19.00
CA LEU A 119 6.19 -27.13 18.88
C LEU A 119 5.76 -27.12 17.42
N ARG A 120 4.49 -27.40 17.14
CA ARG A 120 3.93 -27.46 15.79
C ARG A 120 2.81 -26.45 15.60
N CYS A 121 2.74 -25.91 14.38
CA CYS A 121 1.62 -25.08 13.90
C CYS A 121 1.22 -25.57 12.51
N ASP A 122 -0.07 -25.94 12.36
CA ASP A 122 -0.59 -26.52 11.11
C ASP A 122 -1.06 -25.47 10.10
N ILE A 123 -0.89 -24.17 10.40
CA ILE A 123 -1.11 -23.07 9.46
C ILE A 123 0.19 -22.85 8.67
N ASP A 124 0.09 -22.73 7.35
CA ASP A 124 1.20 -22.28 6.50
C ASP A 124 1.30 -20.75 6.52
N LEU A 125 1.93 -20.24 7.61
CA LEU A 125 2.07 -18.80 7.80
C LEU A 125 2.88 -18.13 6.67
N PHE A 126 3.95 -18.77 6.20
CA PHE A 126 4.80 -18.21 5.16
C PHE A 126 4.13 -18.25 3.78
N GLY A 127 3.45 -19.34 3.44
CA GLY A 127 2.66 -19.43 2.21
C GLY A 127 1.55 -18.39 2.16
N GLY A 128 0.82 -18.20 3.29
CA GLY A 128 -0.23 -17.18 3.40
C GLY A 128 0.33 -15.75 3.29
N ILE A 129 1.46 -15.45 3.95
CA ILE A 129 2.13 -14.14 3.83
C ILE A 129 2.57 -13.91 2.38
N PHE A 130 3.19 -14.90 1.74
CA PHE A 130 3.61 -14.79 0.34
C PHE A 130 2.43 -14.53 -0.59
N PHE A 131 1.34 -15.30 -0.45
CA PHE A 131 0.11 -15.14 -1.24
C PHE A 131 -0.43 -13.71 -1.19
N LEU A 132 -0.52 -13.14 0.01
CA LEU A 132 -1.05 -11.80 0.24
C LEU A 132 -0.12 -10.70 -0.28
N LEU A 133 1.15 -10.74 0.07
CA LEU A 133 2.11 -9.69 -0.32
C LEU A 133 2.37 -9.65 -1.82
N THR A 134 2.34 -10.81 -2.48
CA THR A 134 2.56 -10.88 -3.93
C THR A 134 1.28 -10.67 -4.75
N LEU A 135 0.12 -10.53 -4.08
CA LEU A 135 -1.19 -10.49 -4.76
C LEU A 135 -1.35 -11.66 -5.74
N TYR A 136 -0.96 -12.86 -5.28
CA TYR A 136 -0.86 -14.08 -6.07
C TYR A 136 -2.14 -14.37 -6.86
N GLU A 137 -3.30 -14.19 -6.23
CA GLU A 137 -4.62 -14.42 -6.84
C GLU A 137 -4.85 -13.57 -8.09
N GLU A 138 -4.28 -12.37 -8.17
CA GLU A 138 -4.50 -11.46 -9.29
C GLU A 138 -3.88 -11.97 -10.59
N VAL A 139 -2.73 -12.65 -10.49
CA VAL A 139 -2.07 -13.31 -11.62
C VAL A 139 -2.85 -14.55 -12.06
N VAL A 140 -3.34 -15.33 -11.08
CA VAL A 140 -4.06 -16.59 -11.34
C VAL A 140 -5.44 -16.34 -11.95
N ILE A 141 -6.23 -15.43 -11.35
CA ILE A 141 -7.61 -15.14 -11.78
C ILE A 141 -7.63 -14.33 -13.07
N ASN A 142 -6.69 -13.40 -13.24
CA ASN A 142 -6.45 -12.63 -14.47
C ASN A 142 -7.71 -11.97 -15.06
N LYS A 143 -8.57 -11.38 -14.21
CA LYS A 143 -9.78 -10.66 -14.62
C LYS A 143 -9.66 -9.18 -14.30
N TYR A 144 -10.01 -8.34 -15.26
CA TYR A 144 -9.80 -6.90 -15.18
C TYR A 144 -11.08 -6.11 -15.38
N ASP A 145 -11.14 -4.91 -14.79
CA ASP A 145 -12.17 -3.91 -15.02
C ASP A 145 -11.94 -3.14 -16.32
N LEU A 146 -12.81 -2.14 -16.62
CA LEU A 146 -12.71 -1.30 -17.79
C LEU A 146 -11.41 -0.45 -17.85
N HIS A 147 -10.74 -0.28 -16.72
CA HIS A 147 -9.47 0.44 -16.59
C HIS A 147 -8.26 -0.51 -16.64
N GLY A 148 -8.47 -1.82 -16.83
CA GLY A 148 -7.41 -2.82 -16.84
C GLY A 148 -6.83 -3.09 -15.45
N ARG A 149 -7.56 -2.78 -14.36
CA ARG A 149 -7.21 -3.12 -12.98
C ARG A 149 -7.87 -4.43 -12.60
N PHE A 150 -7.26 -5.20 -11.71
CA PHE A 150 -7.87 -6.44 -11.21
C PHE A 150 -9.28 -6.18 -10.66
N ASN A 151 -10.22 -7.02 -11.06
CA ASN A 151 -11.61 -6.89 -10.61
C ASN A 151 -11.73 -7.39 -9.15
N TYR A 152 -11.85 -6.46 -8.21
CA TYR A 152 -11.91 -6.75 -6.77
C TYR A 152 -13.04 -7.73 -6.40
N GLN A 153 -14.14 -7.78 -7.15
CA GLN A 153 -15.25 -8.70 -6.91
C GLN A 153 -14.86 -10.18 -7.10
N ASP A 154 -13.78 -10.43 -7.84
CA ASP A 154 -13.23 -11.77 -8.04
C ASP A 154 -12.19 -12.14 -6.96
N SER A 155 -11.71 -11.17 -6.17
CA SER A 155 -10.71 -11.36 -5.11
C SER A 155 -11.22 -12.28 -3.99
N ILE A 156 -10.39 -13.22 -3.57
CA ILE A 156 -10.59 -14.05 -2.38
C ILE A 156 -10.63 -13.17 -1.13
N ILE A 157 -9.71 -12.19 -1.05
CA ILE A 157 -9.62 -11.25 0.07
C ILE A 157 -10.93 -10.45 0.22
N TYR A 158 -11.50 -10.01 -0.89
CA TYR A 158 -12.76 -9.26 -0.87
C TYR A 158 -13.96 -10.17 -0.53
N LYS A 159 -14.08 -11.34 -1.19
CA LYS A 159 -15.15 -12.31 -0.95
C LYS A 159 -15.18 -12.84 0.48
N SER A 160 -14.02 -12.92 1.13
CA SER A 160 -13.86 -13.35 2.53
C SER A 160 -13.89 -12.18 3.52
N GLU A 161 -14.19 -10.95 3.07
CA GLU A 161 -14.20 -9.73 3.88
C GLU A 161 -12.87 -9.41 4.59
N LEU A 162 -11.77 -10.05 4.15
CA LEU A 162 -10.43 -9.88 4.75
C LEU A 162 -9.80 -8.52 4.44
N HIS A 163 -10.34 -7.75 3.49
CA HIS A 163 -9.87 -6.39 3.23
C HIS A 163 -9.96 -5.46 4.47
N SER A 164 -10.77 -5.81 5.47
CA SER A 164 -10.86 -5.09 6.75
C SER A 164 -9.84 -5.55 7.80
N ARG A 165 -9.04 -6.59 7.51
CA ARG A 165 -8.08 -7.23 8.43
C ARG A 165 -6.67 -7.28 7.83
N PRO A 166 -5.63 -6.90 8.56
CA PRO A 166 -4.25 -7.02 8.11
C PRO A 166 -3.72 -8.43 8.41
N VAL A 167 -4.18 -9.44 7.68
CA VAL A 167 -3.90 -10.87 7.94
C VAL A 167 -2.41 -11.19 8.00
N VAL A 168 -1.57 -10.51 7.21
CA VAL A 168 -0.11 -10.65 7.29
C VAL A 168 0.38 -10.23 8.68
N ASN A 169 -0.11 -9.09 9.21
CA ASN A 169 0.27 -8.65 10.55
C ASN A 169 -0.21 -9.62 11.63
N GLU A 170 -1.40 -10.20 11.45
CA GLU A 170 -1.92 -11.24 12.36
C GLU A 170 -1.01 -12.49 12.36
N TYR A 171 -0.58 -12.95 11.17
CA TYR A 171 0.34 -14.08 11.04
C TYR A 171 1.72 -13.79 11.65
N LEU A 172 2.20 -12.55 11.55
CA LEU A 172 3.43 -12.12 12.21
C LEU A 172 3.32 -12.17 13.75
N GLU A 173 2.18 -11.76 14.31
CA GLU A 173 1.96 -11.85 15.77
C GLU A 173 1.83 -13.32 16.24
N ILE A 174 1.21 -14.19 15.45
CA ILE A 174 1.20 -15.63 15.71
C ILE A 174 2.62 -16.17 15.71
N LEU A 175 3.44 -15.81 14.73
CA LEU A 175 4.84 -16.28 14.66
C LEU A 175 5.64 -15.83 15.88
N LYS A 176 5.48 -14.58 16.35
CA LYS A 176 6.10 -14.09 17.59
C LYS A 176 5.63 -14.89 18.82
N ALA A 177 4.34 -15.16 18.92
CA ALA A 177 3.78 -15.92 20.02
C ALA A 177 4.28 -17.37 20.02
N LEU A 178 4.43 -17.99 18.84
CA LEU A 178 5.04 -19.31 18.68
C LEU A 178 6.52 -19.31 19.10
N PHE A 179 7.28 -18.26 18.76
CA PHE A 179 8.67 -18.11 19.18
C PHE A 179 8.77 -18.05 20.71
N ASN A 180 7.95 -17.23 21.35
CA ASN A 180 7.91 -17.15 22.81
C ASN A 180 7.55 -18.51 23.44
N LYS A 181 6.55 -19.22 22.89
CA LYS A 181 6.11 -20.53 23.37
C LYS A 181 7.18 -21.61 23.16
N ALA A 182 7.97 -21.53 22.10
CA ALA A 182 9.10 -22.43 21.82
C ALA A 182 10.33 -22.11 22.70
N GLY A 183 10.33 -21.05 23.48
CA GLY A 183 11.46 -20.63 24.30
C GLY A 183 12.54 -19.86 23.53
N PHE A 184 12.22 -19.29 22.37
CA PHE A 184 13.11 -18.37 21.65
C PHE A 184 13.12 -17.00 22.35
N ASN A 185 14.19 -16.24 22.15
CA ASN A 185 14.23 -14.87 22.65
C ASN A 185 13.11 -14.02 22.03
N PRO A 186 12.46 -13.13 22.80
CA PRO A 186 11.39 -12.30 22.31
C PRO A 186 11.81 -11.41 21.12
N ILE A 187 10.96 -11.33 20.11
CA ILE A 187 11.14 -10.39 19.00
C ILE A 187 10.63 -9.02 19.42
N SER A 188 11.53 -8.04 19.51
CA SER A 188 11.17 -6.66 19.85
C SER A 188 10.42 -6.01 18.69
N ASN A 189 9.33 -5.32 18.99
CA ASN A 189 8.68 -4.49 18.01
C ASN A 189 9.43 -3.16 17.90
N THR A 190 10.16 -2.97 16.79
CA THR A 190 10.92 -1.74 16.52
C THR A 190 10.15 -0.73 15.68
N ARG A 191 9.00 -1.13 15.14
CA ARG A 191 8.14 -0.25 14.32
C ARG A 191 7.34 0.70 15.21
N LYS A 192 7.03 1.87 14.64
CA LYS A 192 6.14 2.87 15.25
C LYS A 192 5.02 3.18 14.26
N TYR A 193 3.83 3.45 14.78
CA TYR A 193 2.74 3.97 13.97
C TYR A 193 3.18 5.23 13.21
N GLN A 194 2.84 5.30 11.93
CA GLN A 194 3.14 6.45 11.10
C GLN A 194 1.95 6.75 10.17
N LEU A 195 1.52 8.00 10.16
CA LEU A 195 0.61 8.51 9.13
C LEU A 195 1.44 8.93 7.90
N ILE A 196 1.25 8.23 6.79
CA ILE A 196 1.83 8.56 5.48
C ILE A 196 0.75 9.25 4.66
N LEU A 197 0.81 10.58 4.63
CA LEU A 197 -0.15 11.42 3.94
C LEU A 197 0.38 11.77 2.55
N SER A 198 -0.44 11.56 1.53
CA SER A 198 -0.08 11.87 0.14
C SER A 198 -1.20 12.63 -0.58
N HIS A 199 -0.80 13.42 -1.58
CA HIS A 199 -1.68 14.23 -2.41
C HIS A 199 -1.35 13.97 -3.87
N ASP A 200 -2.30 13.42 -4.62
CA ASP A 200 -2.18 13.31 -6.06
C ASP A 200 -2.70 14.60 -6.69
N VAL A 201 -1.85 15.24 -7.47
CA VAL A 201 -2.09 16.57 -8.04
C VAL A 201 -2.63 16.40 -9.46
N ASP A 202 -3.90 16.00 -9.57
CA ASP A 202 -4.55 15.75 -10.87
C ASP A 202 -5.04 17.04 -11.51
N VAL A 203 -5.67 17.90 -10.72
CA VAL A 203 -6.30 19.12 -11.20
C VAL A 203 -5.90 20.30 -10.31
N PRO A 204 -4.68 20.86 -10.50
CA PRO A 204 -4.21 22.00 -9.70
C PRO A 204 -4.87 23.32 -10.09
N PHE A 205 -5.58 23.38 -11.25
CA PHE A 205 -6.18 24.60 -11.76
C PHE A 205 -7.61 24.39 -12.21
N SER A 206 -8.58 25.07 -11.57
CA SER A 206 -9.99 25.01 -11.97
C SER A 206 -10.26 25.78 -13.27
N TYR A 207 -9.51 26.83 -13.54
CA TYR A 207 -9.70 27.68 -14.72
C TYR A 207 -9.30 27.02 -16.04
N ASN A 208 -8.48 25.96 -16.01
CA ASN A 208 -8.08 25.19 -17.20
C ASN A 208 -9.14 24.15 -17.64
N ALA A 209 -10.19 23.95 -16.89
CA ALA A 209 -11.25 23.03 -17.25
C ALA A 209 -11.95 23.45 -18.55
N SER A 210 -12.42 22.47 -19.33
CA SER A 210 -13.29 22.74 -20.49
C SER A 210 -14.50 23.61 -20.07
N ALA A 211 -15.07 24.37 -21.00
CA ALA A 211 -16.18 25.27 -20.69
C ALA A 211 -17.34 24.56 -19.98
N TRP A 212 -17.68 23.34 -20.44
CA TRP A 212 -18.74 22.53 -19.83
C TRP A 212 -18.39 22.08 -18.41
N ASN A 213 -17.20 21.52 -18.22
CA ASN A 213 -16.75 21.08 -16.90
C ASN A 213 -16.61 22.24 -15.92
N PHE A 214 -16.14 23.40 -16.38
CA PHE A 214 -16.08 24.60 -15.59
C PHE A 214 -17.45 25.04 -15.12
N LEU A 215 -18.43 25.15 -16.04
CA LEU A 215 -19.80 25.53 -15.72
C LEU A 215 -20.44 24.56 -14.73
N ARG A 216 -20.31 23.26 -14.97
CA ARG A 216 -20.80 22.20 -14.07
C ARG A 216 -20.20 22.33 -12.67
N ASN A 217 -18.89 22.59 -12.57
CA ASN A 217 -18.21 22.78 -11.30
C ASN A 217 -18.67 24.07 -10.58
N CYS A 218 -18.90 25.15 -11.31
CA CYS A 218 -19.45 26.40 -10.76
C CYS A 218 -20.87 26.22 -10.24
N LEU A 219 -21.73 25.51 -10.98
CA LEU A 219 -23.08 25.17 -10.53
C LEU A 219 -23.06 24.28 -9.27
N ALA A 220 -22.15 23.32 -9.22
CA ALA A 220 -21.97 22.48 -8.03
C ALA A 220 -21.50 23.30 -6.81
N ASP A 221 -20.72 24.37 -7.00
CA ASP A 221 -20.34 25.27 -5.90
C ASP A 221 -21.54 25.98 -5.29
N LEU A 222 -22.51 26.38 -6.12
CA LEU A 222 -23.72 27.08 -5.68
C LEU A 222 -24.76 26.12 -5.06
N ILE A 223 -25.03 25.00 -5.74
CA ILE A 223 -26.13 24.08 -5.40
C ILE A 223 -25.71 23.04 -4.35
N VAL A 224 -24.58 22.36 -4.57
CA VAL A 224 -24.14 21.22 -3.76
C VAL A 224 -23.26 21.68 -2.60
N ARG A 225 -22.20 22.44 -2.90
CA ARG A 225 -21.23 22.91 -1.89
C ARG A 225 -21.71 24.14 -1.13
N LYS A 226 -22.74 24.83 -1.63
CA LYS A 226 -23.32 26.04 -1.05
C LYS A 226 -22.27 27.10 -0.70
N SER A 227 -21.32 27.31 -1.62
CA SER A 227 -20.15 28.19 -1.43
C SER A 227 -20.05 29.26 -2.52
N LEU A 228 -20.71 30.39 -2.31
CA LEU A 228 -20.67 31.54 -3.20
C LEU A 228 -19.24 32.08 -3.34
N GLY A 229 -18.45 32.06 -2.25
CA GLY A 229 -17.04 32.49 -2.27
C GLY A 229 -16.18 31.68 -3.23
N THR A 230 -16.29 30.35 -3.21
CA THR A 230 -15.58 29.45 -4.12
C THR A 230 -15.99 29.67 -5.58
N PHE A 231 -17.30 29.88 -5.82
CA PHE A 231 -17.82 30.23 -7.14
C PHE A 231 -17.16 31.53 -7.66
N ILE A 232 -17.18 32.61 -6.88
CA ILE A 232 -16.58 33.92 -7.26
C ILE A 232 -15.09 33.75 -7.53
N GLN A 233 -14.36 33.02 -6.69
CA GLN A 233 -12.92 32.78 -6.88
C GLN A 233 -12.63 32.05 -8.18
N LYS A 234 -13.36 30.99 -8.53
CA LYS A 234 -13.19 30.27 -9.82
C LYS A 234 -13.50 31.14 -11.01
N VAL A 235 -14.59 31.89 -10.99
CA VAL A 235 -14.96 32.80 -12.07
C VAL A 235 -13.91 33.89 -12.22
N GLY A 236 -13.47 34.49 -11.12
CA GLY A 236 -12.38 35.47 -11.12
C GLY A 236 -11.08 34.91 -11.68
N ALA A 237 -10.67 33.72 -11.25
CA ALA A 237 -9.47 33.03 -11.78
C ALA A 237 -9.56 32.76 -13.30
N ARG A 238 -10.74 32.49 -13.83
CA ARG A 238 -10.92 32.26 -15.27
C ARG A 238 -10.88 33.55 -16.08
N LEU A 239 -11.48 34.63 -15.59
CA LEU A 239 -11.67 35.89 -16.33
C LEU A 239 -10.47 36.83 -16.22
N LEU A 240 -9.73 36.81 -15.11
CA LEU A 240 -8.62 37.72 -14.88
C LEU A 240 -7.44 37.47 -15.84
N PRO A 241 -6.78 38.55 -16.31
CA PRO A 241 -5.55 38.44 -17.08
C PRO A 241 -4.36 38.11 -16.14
N GLY A 242 -3.38 37.38 -16.67
CA GLY A 242 -2.14 37.10 -15.99
C GLY A 242 -2.15 35.89 -15.06
N LYS A 243 -1.19 34.98 -15.26
CA LYS A 243 -1.11 33.69 -14.55
C LYS A 243 -0.97 33.87 -13.03
N SER A 244 -0.16 34.84 -12.57
CA SER A 244 0.09 35.05 -11.14
C SER A 244 -1.19 35.39 -10.35
N LEU A 245 -2.10 36.19 -10.92
CA LEU A 245 -3.40 36.49 -10.29
C LEU A 245 -4.32 35.26 -10.27
N LYS A 246 -4.32 34.48 -11.36
CA LYS A 246 -5.08 33.22 -11.45
C LYS A 246 -4.67 32.26 -10.35
N TYR A 247 -3.38 32.04 -10.14
CA TYR A 247 -2.88 31.14 -9.09
C TYR A 247 -3.28 31.59 -7.68
N LYS A 248 -3.31 32.91 -7.42
CA LYS A 248 -3.72 33.43 -6.10
C LYS A 248 -5.21 33.28 -5.82
N LEU A 249 -6.03 33.31 -6.86
CA LEU A 249 -7.49 33.28 -6.71
C LEU A 249 -8.08 31.90 -6.87
N ASP A 250 -7.46 31.01 -7.65
CA ASP A 250 -8.02 29.70 -7.92
C ASP A 250 -8.00 28.84 -6.65
N PRO A 251 -9.15 28.39 -6.15
CA PRO A 251 -9.22 27.58 -4.93
C PRO A 251 -8.59 26.20 -5.07
N PHE A 252 -8.25 25.75 -6.32
CA PHE A 252 -7.55 24.49 -6.57
C PHE A 252 -6.03 24.64 -6.38
N CYS A 253 -5.50 25.88 -6.44
CA CYS A 253 -4.10 26.18 -6.12
C CYS A 253 -3.88 26.18 -4.60
N ASN A 254 -4.14 25.08 -3.93
CA ASN A 254 -4.17 24.96 -2.48
C ASN A 254 -3.05 24.09 -1.88
N LEU A 255 -2.01 23.77 -2.65
CA LEU A 255 -0.92 22.91 -2.17
C LEU A 255 -0.21 23.51 -0.95
N SER A 256 0.01 24.83 -0.91
CA SER A 256 0.56 25.50 0.29
C SER A 256 -0.33 25.34 1.52
N TYR A 257 -1.65 25.30 1.37
CA TYR A 257 -2.57 25.00 2.47
C TYR A 257 -2.44 23.54 2.95
N LEU A 258 -2.35 22.58 2.03
CA LEU A 258 -2.16 21.16 2.38
C LEU A 258 -0.84 20.95 3.12
N MET A 259 0.23 21.62 2.70
CA MET A 259 1.51 21.62 3.43
C MET A 259 1.35 22.22 4.84
N GLN A 260 0.66 23.37 4.99
CA GLN A 260 0.44 24.01 6.30
C GLN A 260 -0.30 23.08 7.27
N VAL A 261 -1.34 22.35 6.80
CA VAL A 261 -2.05 21.36 7.63
C VAL A 261 -1.09 20.24 8.05
N SER A 262 -0.28 19.74 7.13
CA SER A 262 0.68 18.67 7.43
C SER A 262 1.71 19.11 8.46
N GLU A 263 2.28 20.31 8.31
CA GLU A 263 3.26 20.90 9.21
C GLU A 263 2.70 21.15 10.61
N LYS A 264 1.45 21.63 10.70
CA LYS A 264 0.75 21.82 11.97
C LYS A 264 0.76 20.55 12.83
N TYR A 265 0.80 19.41 12.19
CA TYR A 265 0.80 18.11 12.84
C TYR A 265 2.13 17.36 12.70
N SER A 266 3.21 18.05 12.31
CA SER A 266 4.55 17.47 12.13
C SER A 266 4.60 16.30 11.13
N ILE A 267 3.75 16.31 10.11
CA ILE A 267 3.69 15.31 9.04
C ILE A 267 4.50 15.82 7.84
N LYS A 268 5.28 14.92 7.22
CA LYS A 268 5.87 15.12 5.90
C LYS A 268 4.95 14.50 4.85
N SER A 269 4.20 15.33 4.14
CA SER A 269 3.34 14.86 3.07
C SER A 269 4.09 14.64 1.77
N GLN A 270 3.56 13.74 0.95
CA GLN A 270 4.03 13.50 -0.40
C GLN A 270 3.07 14.14 -1.41
N PHE A 271 3.62 14.80 -2.42
CA PHE A 271 2.87 15.39 -3.53
C PHE A 271 3.28 14.71 -4.84
N ASN A 272 2.37 13.98 -5.47
CA ASN A 272 2.62 13.26 -6.70
C ASN A 272 2.12 14.08 -7.89
N PHE A 273 2.97 14.27 -8.89
CA PHE A 273 2.68 15.12 -10.05
C PHE A 273 2.61 14.32 -11.34
N ILE A 274 1.58 14.59 -12.16
CA ILE A 274 1.50 14.16 -13.54
C ILE A 274 2.44 15.06 -14.35
N VAL A 275 3.31 14.46 -15.12
CA VAL A 275 4.34 15.21 -15.86
C VAL A 275 4.06 15.29 -17.37
N VAL A 276 3.16 14.47 -17.87
CA VAL A 276 2.76 14.46 -19.28
C VAL A 276 1.24 14.43 -19.37
N ASN A 277 0.66 15.38 -20.12
CA ASN A 277 -0.76 15.35 -20.40
C ASN A 277 -1.06 14.20 -21.37
N GLY A 278 -1.79 13.20 -20.90
CA GLY A 278 -2.19 12.05 -21.70
C GLY A 278 -3.18 12.40 -22.80
N LYS A 279 -3.39 11.47 -23.72
CA LYS A 279 -4.42 11.59 -24.75
C LYS A 279 -5.81 11.51 -24.10
N GLY A 280 -6.73 12.36 -24.50
CA GLY A 280 -8.15 12.25 -24.12
C GLY A 280 -8.55 12.93 -22.81
N ASN A 281 -7.77 13.85 -22.25
CA ASN A 281 -8.05 14.58 -20.98
C ASN A 281 -8.26 13.65 -19.75
N ILE A 282 -7.73 12.45 -19.78
CA ILE A 282 -7.76 11.52 -18.63
C ILE A 282 -6.72 11.95 -17.60
N ASP A 283 -5.51 12.27 -18.06
CA ASP A 283 -4.41 12.76 -17.21
C ASP A 283 -4.48 14.28 -17.17
N GLY A 284 -4.43 14.87 -16.04
CA GLY A 284 -4.40 16.28 -15.70
C GLY A 284 -4.54 17.33 -16.81
N ASN A 285 -4.76 18.56 -16.44
CA ASN A 285 -4.94 19.65 -17.39
C ASN A 285 -3.87 20.74 -17.25
N TYR A 286 -2.66 20.36 -16.89
CA TYR A 286 -1.57 21.29 -16.61
C TYR A 286 -0.25 20.84 -17.25
N ASP A 287 0.64 21.78 -17.50
CA ASP A 287 2.02 21.49 -17.87
C ASP A 287 2.93 21.70 -16.66
N ILE A 288 3.63 20.67 -16.23
CA ILE A 288 4.59 20.72 -15.12
C ILE A 288 5.76 21.67 -15.39
N GLY A 289 6.01 22.03 -16.64
CA GLY A 289 7.00 23.04 -17.04
C GLY A 289 6.55 24.49 -16.82
N ASP A 290 5.31 24.73 -16.40
CA ASP A 290 4.82 26.07 -16.10
C ASP A 290 5.58 26.68 -14.90
N GLU A 291 5.79 27.99 -14.91
CA GLU A 291 6.49 28.74 -13.86
C GLU A 291 5.92 28.48 -12.46
N TYR A 292 4.61 28.29 -12.34
CA TYR A 292 3.96 27.92 -11.07
C TYR A 292 4.60 26.68 -10.44
N PHE A 293 4.87 25.64 -11.26
CA PHE A 293 5.44 24.38 -10.73
C PHE A 293 6.90 24.54 -10.33
N ASN A 294 7.67 25.41 -11.00
CA ASN A 294 9.03 25.73 -10.56
C ASN A 294 9.05 26.35 -9.16
N VAL A 295 8.06 27.18 -8.83
CA VAL A 295 7.91 27.79 -7.51
C VAL A 295 7.44 26.76 -6.49
N ILE A 296 6.35 26.04 -6.80
CA ILE A 296 5.72 25.12 -5.83
C ILE A 296 6.58 23.89 -5.52
N LEU A 297 7.29 23.34 -6.52
CA LEU A 297 8.22 22.21 -6.30
C LEU A 297 9.37 22.61 -5.37
N LYS A 298 9.93 23.84 -5.54
CA LYS A 298 10.92 24.37 -4.60
C LYS A 298 10.34 24.56 -3.21
N GLU A 299 9.12 25.11 -3.10
CA GLU A 299 8.43 25.31 -1.82
C GLU A 299 8.22 23.97 -1.11
N ILE A 300 7.70 22.92 -1.80
CA ILE A 300 7.51 21.57 -1.27
C ILE A 300 8.83 21.04 -0.69
N TYR A 301 9.92 21.11 -1.46
CA TYR A 301 11.22 20.63 -1.03
C TYR A 301 11.79 21.41 0.15
N GLN A 302 11.76 22.75 0.11
CA GLN A 302 12.29 23.62 1.16
C GLN A 302 11.55 23.47 2.48
N ARG A 303 10.25 23.16 2.43
CA ARG A 303 9.41 22.85 3.61
C ARG A 303 9.55 21.41 4.10
N GLY A 304 10.41 20.61 3.44
CA GLY A 304 10.74 19.24 3.87
C GLY A 304 9.70 18.18 3.49
N HIS A 305 8.78 18.50 2.57
CA HIS A 305 7.82 17.56 1.99
C HIS A 305 8.46 16.78 0.83
N ILE A 306 7.74 15.75 0.36
CA ILE A 306 8.23 14.78 -0.62
C ILE A 306 7.56 15.06 -1.97
N ILE A 307 8.36 15.07 -3.04
CA ILE A 307 7.87 15.13 -4.41
C ILE A 307 7.89 13.71 -4.99
N GLY A 308 6.77 13.29 -5.56
CA GLY A 308 6.60 11.98 -6.20
C GLY A 308 6.12 12.10 -7.64
N LEU A 309 6.26 11.01 -8.38
CA LEU A 309 5.73 10.86 -9.73
C LEU A 309 4.29 10.32 -9.67
N HIS A 310 3.39 10.92 -10.43
CA HIS A 310 2.06 10.39 -10.73
C HIS A 310 2.01 10.00 -12.22
N PRO A 311 2.50 8.81 -12.59
CA PRO A 311 2.61 8.45 -13.99
C PRO A 311 1.26 8.45 -14.68
N SER A 312 1.22 8.87 -15.93
CA SER A 312 -0.01 9.00 -16.71
C SER A 312 -0.72 7.66 -16.91
N TYR A 313 -1.99 7.70 -17.25
CA TYR A 313 -2.90 6.56 -17.33
C TYR A 313 -2.39 5.37 -18.18
N HIS A 314 -1.58 5.60 -19.21
CA HIS A 314 -1.10 4.56 -20.13
C HIS A 314 0.28 3.97 -19.76
N THR A 315 0.94 4.47 -18.75
CA THR A 315 2.31 4.03 -18.37
C THR A 315 2.37 2.70 -17.63
N TYR A 316 1.26 2.23 -17.07
CA TYR A 316 1.18 1.07 -16.16
C TYR A 316 1.76 -0.24 -16.74
N ASN A 317 1.80 -0.37 -18.06
CA ASN A 317 2.34 -1.52 -18.80
C ASN A 317 3.28 -1.12 -19.94
N ASP A 318 3.78 0.12 -19.95
CA ASP A 318 4.66 0.64 -20.98
C ASP A 318 5.94 1.23 -20.36
N PHE A 319 7.04 0.50 -20.48
CA PHE A 319 8.34 0.88 -19.94
C PHE A 319 8.86 2.19 -20.52
N GLU A 320 8.77 2.40 -21.84
CA GLU A 320 9.32 3.60 -22.48
C GLU A 320 8.52 4.86 -22.12
N LEU A 321 7.19 4.74 -22.01
CA LEU A 321 6.37 5.85 -21.53
C LEU A 321 6.72 6.21 -20.08
N LEU A 322 6.77 5.23 -19.17
CA LEU A 322 7.11 5.49 -17.78
C LEU A 322 8.51 6.07 -17.62
N LYS A 323 9.49 5.50 -18.34
CA LYS A 323 10.86 5.98 -18.35
C LYS A 323 10.96 7.43 -18.84
N GLY A 324 10.22 7.80 -19.89
CA GLY A 324 10.15 9.16 -20.38
C GLY A 324 9.60 10.14 -19.34
N GLU A 325 8.54 9.75 -18.63
CA GLU A 325 7.95 10.57 -17.56
C GLU A 325 8.87 10.70 -16.34
N TYR A 326 9.50 9.61 -15.93
CA TYR A 326 10.51 9.63 -14.87
C TYR A 326 11.66 10.58 -15.20
N HIS A 327 12.23 10.48 -16.40
CA HIS A 327 13.32 11.36 -16.82
C HIS A 327 12.87 12.82 -16.94
N LYS A 328 11.64 13.08 -17.36
CA LYS A 328 11.08 14.44 -17.41
C LYS A 328 10.99 15.06 -16.01
N LEU A 329 10.41 14.33 -15.04
CA LEU A 329 10.36 14.83 -13.65
C LEU A 329 11.76 15.01 -13.08
N LYS A 330 12.62 14.02 -13.21
CA LYS A 330 14.00 14.08 -12.75
C LYS A 330 14.75 15.30 -13.33
N GLY A 331 14.65 15.53 -14.64
CA GLY A 331 15.28 16.67 -15.30
C GLY A 331 14.77 18.03 -14.80
N ILE A 332 13.49 18.14 -14.42
CA ILE A 332 12.93 19.34 -13.79
C ILE A 332 13.54 19.52 -12.38
N LEU A 333 13.55 18.46 -11.57
CA LEU A 333 14.10 18.51 -10.21
C LEU A 333 15.59 18.85 -10.22
N ASP A 334 16.36 18.27 -11.12
CA ASP A 334 17.80 18.55 -11.28
C ASP A 334 18.05 20.03 -11.63
N LYS A 335 17.27 20.61 -12.56
CA LYS A 335 17.31 22.05 -12.89
C LYS A 335 16.97 22.94 -11.69
N LEU A 336 16.10 22.48 -10.80
CA LEU A 336 15.73 23.20 -9.58
C LEU A 336 16.67 22.92 -8.41
N SER A 337 17.71 22.08 -8.59
CA SER A 337 18.65 21.61 -7.56
C SER A 337 17.95 20.86 -6.41
N ILE A 338 16.91 20.09 -6.75
CA ILE A 338 16.16 19.25 -5.83
C ILE A 338 16.64 17.80 -5.98
N PRO A 339 17.10 17.12 -4.90
CA PRO A 339 17.56 15.73 -4.98
C PRO A 339 16.45 14.77 -5.44
N SER A 340 16.76 13.93 -6.43
CA SER A 340 15.83 12.98 -7.06
C SER A 340 16.18 11.50 -6.84
N THR A 341 17.07 11.19 -5.89
CA THR A 341 17.61 9.85 -5.66
C THR A 341 16.60 8.86 -5.08
N LYS A 342 15.52 9.33 -4.48
CA LYS A 342 14.48 8.53 -3.82
C LYS A 342 13.10 8.74 -4.45
N LEU A 343 13.06 8.94 -5.76
CA LEU A 343 11.77 9.08 -6.45
C LEU A 343 10.97 7.78 -6.38
N GLY A 344 9.70 7.92 -6.11
CA GLY A 344 8.64 6.94 -6.17
C GLY A 344 7.34 7.68 -6.40
N GLY A 345 6.20 7.04 -6.16
CA GLY A 345 4.92 7.72 -6.35
C GLY A 345 3.73 6.78 -6.33
N ARG A 346 2.78 7.06 -7.22
CA ARG A 346 1.53 6.30 -7.37
C ARG A 346 1.04 6.36 -8.80
N GLN A 347 0.65 5.23 -9.35
CA GLN A 347 0.09 5.13 -10.69
C GLN A 347 -1.28 5.83 -10.76
N HIS A 348 -1.48 6.67 -11.78
CA HIS A 348 -2.75 7.36 -11.99
C HIS A 348 -3.91 6.37 -12.16
N TYR A 349 -5.07 6.66 -11.59
CA TYR A 349 -6.24 5.76 -11.49
C TYR A 349 -6.00 4.47 -10.71
N LEU A 350 -4.88 4.33 -9.97
CA LEU A 350 -4.41 3.05 -9.42
C LEU A 350 -4.37 1.97 -10.51
N ARG A 351 -4.07 2.35 -11.74
CA ARG A 351 -4.05 1.47 -12.91
C ARG A 351 -2.80 0.61 -12.90
N TRP A 352 -2.93 -0.59 -12.38
CA TRP A 352 -1.81 -1.45 -12.05
C TRP A 352 -2.14 -2.91 -12.40
N ILE A 353 -1.16 -3.63 -12.96
CA ILE A 353 -1.24 -5.05 -13.32
C ILE A 353 -0.10 -5.81 -12.66
N ASN A 354 -0.46 -6.92 -12.00
CA ASN A 354 0.48 -7.81 -11.33
C ASN A 354 1.17 -8.78 -12.32
N PRO A 355 2.48 -8.93 -12.29
CA PRO A 355 3.51 -8.14 -11.60
C PRO A 355 4.15 -7.08 -12.52
N GLN A 356 3.59 -6.88 -13.71
CA GLN A 356 4.21 -6.10 -14.79
C GLN A 356 4.48 -4.65 -14.39
N THR A 357 3.52 -4.00 -13.71
CA THR A 357 3.70 -2.59 -13.31
C THR A 357 4.85 -2.45 -12.31
N TRP A 358 4.96 -3.33 -11.31
CA TRP A 358 6.09 -3.32 -10.38
C TRP A 358 7.43 -3.55 -11.08
N GLN A 359 7.49 -4.48 -12.05
CA GLN A 359 8.71 -4.73 -12.81
C GLN A 359 9.15 -3.48 -13.58
N ILE A 360 8.23 -2.84 -14.27
CA ILE A 360 8.52 -1.61 -15.04
C ILE A 360 8.97 -0.47 -14.12
N TRP A 361 8.38 -0.33 -12.93
CA TRP A 361 8.78 0.67 -11.96
C TRP A 361 10.20 0.42 -11.42
N ASP A 362 10.52 -0.82 -11.12
CA ASP A 362 11.87 -1.24 -10.67
C ASP A 362 12.92 -1.02 -11.76
N ASP A 363 12.62 -1.43 -13.00
CA ASP A 363 13.52 -1.30 -14.16
C ASP A 363 13.81 0.18 -14.50
N VAL A 364 12.85 1.08 -14.32
CA VAL A 364 13.03 2.53 -14.48
C VAL A 364 13.88 3.13 -13.35
N GLY A 365 13.95 2.46 -12.21
CA GLY A 365 14.73 2.87 -11.04
C GLY A 365 13.96 3.67 -10.00
N LEU A 366 12.62 3.67 -10.05
CA LEU A 366 11.76 4.16 -8.98
C LEU A 366 11.99 3.34 -7.71
N LYS A 367 11.89 3.97 -6.53
CA LYS A 367 12.28 3.36 -5.26
C LYS A 367 11.12 2.82 -4.46
N TYR A 368 9.94 3.36 -4.67
CA TYR A 368 8.71 2.89 -4.02
C TYR A 368 7.50 3.14 -4.90
N ASP A 369 6.50 2.29 -4.73
CA ASP A 369 5.15 2.41 -5.27
C ASP A 369 4.15 2.50 -4.12
N SER A 370 3.04 3.16 -4.32
CA SER A 370 1.90 3.21 -3.42
C SER A 370 0.58 3.07 -4.20
N SER A 371 0.60 2.22 -5.23
CA SER A 371 -0.55 2.01 -6.10
C SER A 371 -1.50 0.92 -5.61
N ILE A 372 -1.04 0.03 -4.70
CA ILE A 372 -1.85 -1.07 -4.21
C ILE A 372 -2.88 -0.58 -3.18
N GLY A 373 -4.03 -0.21 -3.70
CA GLY A 373 -5.20 0.24 -2.96
C GLY A 373 -6.48 -0.13 -3.71
N SER A 374 -7.61 0.42 -3.29
CA SER A 374 -8.89 0.23 -3.97
C SER A 374 -9.68 1.53 -4.00
N GLU A 375 -10.42 1.78 -5.07
CA GLU A 375 -11.42 2.85 -5.13
C GLU A 375 -12.79 2.41 -4.60
N PHE A 376 -12.97 1.13 -4.29
CA PHE A 376 -14.24 0.53 -3.89
C PHE A 376 -14.35 0.26 -2.39
N PHE A 377 -13.22 0.01 -1.73
CA PHE A 377 -13.17 -0.26 -0.30
C PHE A 377 -11.93 0.39 0.35
N LEU A 378 -12.04 0.65 1.63
CA LEU A 378 -10.92 1.05 2.49
C LEU A 378 -10.33 -0.21 3.13
N GLY A 379 -8.99 -0.24 3.30
CA GLY A 379 -8.35 -1.32 4.05
C GLY A 379 -7.18 -1.99 3.36
N PHE A 380 -6.98 -3.26 3.65
CA PHE A 380 -5.72 -3.99 3.46
C PHE A 380 -5.77 -4.92 2.24
N ARG A 381 -5.64 -4.36 1.01
CA ARG A 381 -5.69 -5.16 -0.23
C ARG A 381 -4.65 -6.29 -0.27
N CYS A 382 -3.44 -6.05 0.24
CA CYS A 382 -2.39 -7.07 0.37
C CYS A 382 -2.18 -7.56 1.82
N GLY A 383 -3.23 -7.45 2.64
CA GLY A 383 -3.27 -8.02 3.99
C GLY A 383 -2.31 -7.39 4.99
N THR A 384 -1.73 -6.21 4.72
CA THR A 384 -0.76 -5.59 5.62
C THR A 384 -0.87 -4.06 5.68
N CYS A 385 -0.50 -3.50 6.85
CA CYS A 385 -0.22 -2.08 7.03
C CYS A 385 1.29 -1.78 7.06
N TYR A 386 2.13 -2.72 6.65
CA TYR A 386 3.58 -2.50 6.55
C TYR A 386 3.99 -2.27 5.10
N ASP A 387 5.03 -1.45 4.91
CA ASP A 387 5.80 -1.42 3.68
C ASP A 387 6.55 -2.74 3.49
N PHE A 388 6.74 -3.17 2.23
CA PHE A 388 7.43 -4.43 1.95
C PHE A 388 8.14 -4.40 0.58
N PRO A 389 9.27 -5.15 0.43
CA PRO A 389 9.89 -5.36 -0.86
C PRO A 389 8.97 -6.20 -1.75
N VAL A 390 8.85 -5.86 -3.03
CA VAL A 390 7.94 -6.56 -3.94
C VAL A 390 8.61 -7.78 -4.60
N PHE A 391 7.80 -8.71 -5.10
CA PHE A 391 8.24 -9.92 -5.77
C PHE A 391 7.53 -10.08 -7.11
N ASN A 392 8.28 -10.34 -8.16
CA ASN A 392 7.70 -10.64 -9.47
C ASN A 392 7.42 -12.14 -9.58
N LEU A 393 6.13 -12.50 -9.61
CA LEU A 393 5.65 -13.88 -9.68
C LEU A 393 6.01 -14.61 -10.98
N LEU A 394 6.18 -13.87 -12.09
CA LEU A 394 6.48 -14.46 -13.40
C LEU A 394 7.98 -14.72 -13.59
N THR A 395 8.83 -13.77 -13.19
CA THR A 395 10.29 -13.96 -13.22
C THR A 395 10.81 -14.71 -11.99
N ARG A 396 9.97 -14.84 -10.95
CA ARG A 396 10.27 -15.49 -9.67
C ARG A 396 11.48 -14.84 -8.97
N GLN A 397 11.51 -13.50 -8.96
CA GLN A 397 12.59 -12.70 -8.40
C GLN A 397 12.07 -11.59 -7.50
N SER A 398 12.83 -11.30 -6.43
CA SER A 398 12.60 -10.10 -5.62
C SER A 398 13.06 -8.86 -6.40
N LEU A 399 12.32 -7.78 -6.30
CA LEU A 399 12.66 -6.48 -6.88
C LEU A 399 13.25 -5.55 -5.79
N ALA A 400 13.92 -4.50 -6.22
CA ALA A 400 14.44 -3.47 -5.31
C ALA A 400 13.37 -2.45 -4.89
N LEU A 401 12.24 -2.46 -5.57
CA LEU A 401 11.09 -1.60 -5.31
C LEU A 401 10.41 -1.96 -3.98
N ILE A 402 9.97 -0.94 -3.24
CA ILE A 402 9.19 -1.09 -2.00
C ILE A 402 7.75 -0.68 -2.25
N GLU A 403 6.79 -1.50 -1.87
CA GLU A 403 5.37 -1.13 -1.86
C GLU A 403 4.98 -0.52 -0.52
N TYR A 404 4.25 0.62 -0.58
CA TYR A 404 3.54 1.23 0.53
C TYR A 404 2.03 1.11 0.29
N PRO A 405 1.37 0.04 0.76
CA PRO A 405 -0.04 -0.20 0.45
C PRO A 405 -0.93 0.99 0.77
N LEU A 406 -1.77 1.40 -0.18
CA LEU A 406 -2.72 2.49 0.02
C LEU A 406 -3.95 1.97 0.75
N LEU A 407 -4.17 2.43 2.00
CA LEU A 407 -5.26 1.95 2.85
C LEU A 407 -6.51 2.82 2.79
N ILE A 408 -6.34 4.12 2.60
CA ILE A 408 -7.43 5.10 2.60
C ILE A 408 -7.27 6.04 1.41
N MET A 409 -8.37 6.22 0.66
CA MET A 409 -8.45 7.19 -0.42
C MET A 409 -9.76 7.99 -0.28
N ASP A 410 -9.68 9.31 -0.47
CA ASP A 410 -10.83 10.20 -0.36
C ASP A 410 -11.97 9.87 -1.34
N VAL A 411 -11.66 9.38 -2.55
CA VAL A 411 -12.66 8.97 -3.55
C VAL A 411 -13.53 7.81 -3.05
N CYS A 412 -13.00 6.85 -2.31
CA CYS A 412 -13.78 5.78 -1.69
C CYS A 412 -14.83 6.33 -0.73
N THR A 413 -14.51 7.45 -0.09
CA THR A 413 -15.36 8.06 0.94
C THR A 413 -16.64 8.67 0.38
N PHE A 414 -16.73 8.89 -0.94
CA PHE A 414 -17.87 9.60 -1.54
C PHE A 414 -18.89 8.67 -2.21
N LYS A 415 -18.60 7.37 -2.35
CA LYS A 415 -19.42 6.50 -3.21
C LYS A 415 -20.66 5.88 -2.57
N SER A 416 -20.79 5.76 -1.23
CA SER A 416 -21.92 4.97 -0.74
C SER A 416 -22.37 5.10 0.71
N LYS A 417 -21.77 5.97 1.55
CA LYS A 417 -22.10 5.97 2.98
C LYS A 417 -22.27 7.38 3.52
N THR A 418 -22.90 7.48 4.68
CA THR A 418 -22.97 8.73 5.43
C THR A 418 -21.53 9.13 5.84
N LYS A 419 -21.33 10.42 6.09
CA LYS A 419 -20.04 10.94 6.59
C LYS A 419 -19.63 10.22 7.88
N GLU A 420 -20.57 9.94 8.77
CA GLU A 420 -20.31 9.27 10.05
C GLU A 420 -19.80 7.83 9.84
N GLU A 421 -20.43 7.05 8.96
CA GLU A 421 -19.99 5.69 8.63
C GLU A 421 -18.57 5.69 8.04
N MET A 422 -18.25 6.68 7.23
CA MET A 422 -16.93 6.82 6.64
C MET A 422 -15.86 7.19 7.69
N ASP A 423 -16.16 8.18 8.53
CA ASP A 423 -15.26 8.59 9.61
C ASP A 423 -14.99 7.39 10.53
N ASN A 424 -16.02 6.60 10.86
CA ASN A 424 -15.90 5.38 11.66
C ASN A 424 -15.04 4.31 10.98
N ALA A 425 -15.20 4.08 9.66
CA ALA A 425 -14.38 3.13 8.91
C ALA A 425 -12.90 3.56 8.89
N ILE A 426 -12.63 4.83 8.63
CA ILE A 426 -11.27 5.40 8.65
C ILE A 426 -10.65 5.27 10.04
N MET A 427 -11.40 5.59 11.10
CA MET A 427 -10.92 5.48 12.48
C MET A 427 -10.65 4.03 12.88
N ASN A 428 -11.45 3.06 12.39
CA ASN A 428 -11.18 1.65 12.62
C ASN A 428 -9.86 1.19 11.98
N ILE A 429 -9.61 1.58 10.72
CA ILE A 429 -8.33 1.27 10.05
C ILE A 429 -7.16 1.92 10.80
N SER A 430 -7.30 3.19 11.22
CA SER A 430 -6.29 3.87 12.04
C SER A 430 -6.00 3.11 13.35
N ARG A 431 -7.04 2.67 14.06
CA ARG A 431 -6.90 1.87 15.29
C ARG A 431 -6.12 0.57 15.03
N ILE A 432 -6.43 -0.12 13.92
CA ILE A 432 -5.72 -1.34 13.52
C ILE A 432 -4.25 -1.04 13.22
N CYS A 433 -3.95 -0.01 12.43
CA CYS A 433 -2.57 0.38 12.12
C CYS A 433 -1.78 0.77 13.39
N ARG A 434 -2.41 1.46 14.35
CA ARG A 434 -1.79 1.80 15.65
C ARG A 434 -1.47 0.54 16.45
N PHE A 435 -2.41 -0.40 16.52
CA PHE A 435 -2.23 -1.65 17.26
C PHE A 435 -0.99 -2.42 16.77
N TYR A 436 -0.81 -2.50 15.44
CA TYR A 436 0.35 -3.18 14.84
C TYR A 436 1.59 -2.28 14.68
N ASN A 437 1.57 -1.02 15.12
CA ASN A 437 2.63 -0.03 14.86
C ASN A 437 2.96 0.09 13.37
N GLY A 438 1.94 0.07 12.54
CA GLY A 438 2.04 0.11 11.08
C GLY A 438 1.89 1.49 10.47
N ASN A 439 1.98 1.54 9.17
CA ASN A 439 1.76 2.73 8.36
C ASN A 439 0.27 2.89 8.06
N LEU A 440 -0.29 4.05 8.36
CA LEU A 440 -1.58 4.46 7.84
C LEU A 440 -1.35 5.32 6.60
N THR A 441 -1.49 4.73 5.40
CA THR A 441 -1.33 5.46 4.15
C THR A 441 -2.67 6.08 3.75
N TYR A 442 -2.68 7.41 3.60
CA TYR A 442 -3.87 8.16 3.25
C TYR A 442 -3.62 9.05 2.03
N LEU A 443 -4.41 8.85 0.98
CA LEU A 443 -4.46 9.69 -0.20
C LEU A 443 -5.60 10.69 -0.11
N PHE A 444 -5.27 11.97 -0.29
CA PHE A 444 -6.22 13.05 -0.38
C PHE A 444 -5.89 13.94 -1.59
N HIS A 445 -6.78 14.01 -2.59
CA HIS A 445 -6.58 14.82 -3.78
C HIS A 445 -6.76 16.32 -3.48
N ASN A 446 -5.96 17.15 -4.12
CA ASN A 446 -5.96 18.59 -3.88
C ASN A 446 -7.33 19.26 -4.17
N ASN A 447 -8.08 18.77 -5.13
CA ASN A 447 -9.35 19.33 -5.57
C ASN A 447 -10.55 19.04 -4.63
N TYR A 448 -10.33 18.33 -3.50
CA TYR A 448 -11.33 18.09 -2.47
C TYR A 448 -11.22 19.01 -1.25
N ALA A 449 -10.18 19.86 -1.15
CA ALA A 449 -10.03 20.86 -0.09
C ALA A 449 -10.19 22.29 -0.63
N VAL A 450 -11.30 22.58 -1.29
CA VAL A 450 -11.51 23.89 -1.97
C VAL A 450 -12.41 24.84 -1.19
N THR A 451 -13.50 24.35 -0.57
CA THR A 451 -14.37 25.17 0.24
C THR A 451 -13.90 25.24 1.71
N ARG A 452 -14.35 26.25 2.45
CA ARG A 452 -14.04 26.38 3.89
C ARG A 452 -14.46 25.12 4.68
N ASN A 453 -15.63 24.55 4.37
CA ASN A 453 -16.12 23.36 5.05
C ASN A 453 -15.29 22.12 4.72
N GLN A 454 -14.88 21.94 3.45
CA GLN A 454 -14.02 20.85 3.04
C GLN A 454 -12.63 20.93 3.70
N LYS A 455 -12.05 22.14 3.75
CA LYS A 455 -10.79 22.39 4.46
C LYS A 455 -10.90 22.05 5.94
N ALA A 456 -11.96 22.53 6.61
CA ALA A 456 -12.18 22.21 8.03
C ALA A 456 -12.39 20.71 8.28
N SER A 457 -13.12 20.01 7.40
CA SER A 457 -13.31 18.55 7.50
C SER A 457 -12.02 17.79 7.30
N TYR A 458 -11.20 18.17 6.31
CA TYR A 458 -9.90 17.61 6.08
C TYR A 458 -8.97 17.76 7.29
N GLU A 459 -8.82 18.98 7.80
CA GLU A 459 -7.99 19.27 8.96
C GLU A 459 -8.45 18.53 10.22
N TYR A 460 -9.77 18.47 10.45
CA TYR A 460 -10.34 17.69 11.54
C TYR A 460 -10.00 16.22 11.44
N LEU A 461 -10.13 15.61 10.24
CA LEU A 461 -9.81 14.22 10.04
C LEU A 461 -8.30 13.95 10.29
N ILE A 462 -7.41 14.77 9.72
CA ILE A 462 -5.97 14.63 9.99
C ILE A 462 -5.67 14.70 11.48
N SER A 463 -6.31 15.62 12.23
CA SER A 463 -6.10 15.73 13.69
C SER A 463 -6.49 14.49 14.48
N LYS A 464 -7.34 13.61 13.94
CA LYS A 464 -7.76 12.35 14.56
C LYS A 464 -6.87 11.17 14.21
N LEU A 465 -6.12 11.29 13.13
CA LEU A 465 -5.27 10.21 12.61
C LEU A 465 -3.83 10.24 13.15
N ILE A 466 -3.49 11.25 13.93
CA ILE A 466 -2.16 11.42 14.54
C ILE A 466 -2.03 10.73 15.88
#